data_978717584b6cedec81a2a1a49fd0d984
#
_entry.id   978717584b6cedec81a2a1a49fd0d984
#
_cell.length_a   1.000
_cell.length_b   1.000
_cell.length_c   1.000
_cell.angle_alpha   90.00
_cell.angle_beta   90.00
_cell.angle_gamma   90.00
#
_symmetry.space_group_name_H-M   'P 1'
#
loop_
_entity.id
_entity.type
_entity.pdbx_description
1 polymer ?
#
loop_
_entity_poly.entity_id
_entity_poly.type
_entity_poly.pdbx_seq_one_letter_code
_entity_poly.pdbx_strand_id
1 'polypeptide(L)'
;AWYVLQTPDETITQNTPYIIARNEKEALKNATEKFGSEFNLVRDKDVLDTWFSSGLWPFSTLGWPNVDNEDFKKWYPNSVLVTGFDIIFFWVARMTMMGNVFTSKIPFQDVYIHGLVRDENNKKMSKSAGNGIDPLLLINNYGSDALRFALVREVAGAGQDIRLDYDRKNKTSSTVEASRNFANKLWNATKFVLMNCSSSQVELKK
;
A
#
# COMPACT_ATOMS: atom_id res chain seq x y z
N ALA A 1 16.01 19.58 -5.78
CA ALA A 1 16.27 21.00 -5.95
C ALA A 1 17.77 21.26 -6.11
N TRP A 2 18.10 22.43 -6.68
CA TRP A 2 19.46 22.93 -6.84
C TRP A 2 19.48 24.35 -6.32
N TYR A 3 20.14 24.59 -5.22
CA TYR A 3 20.27 25.91 -4.60
C TYR A 3 21.24 26.78 -5.39
N VAL A 4 20.88 28.04 -5.56
CA VAL A 4 21.70 29.03 -6.25
C VAL A 4 22.31 29.93 -5.20
N LEU A 5 23.62 29.78 -4.98
CA LEU A 5 24.38 30.49 -3.95
C LEU A 5 25.26 31.56 -4.60
N GLN A 6 25.43 32.67 -3.92
CA GLN A 6 26.35 33.74 -4.38
C GLN A 6 27.82 33.36 -4.10
N THR A 7 28.05 32.69 -2.98
CA THR A 7 29.38 32.19 -2.59
C THR A 7 29.31 30.70 -2.25
N PRO A 8 30.43 29.94 -2.41
CA PRO A 8 30.45 28.52 -2.11
C PRO A 8 30.12 28.18 -0.65
N ASP A 9 30.44 29.08 0.28
CA ASP A 9 30.29 28.88 1.73
C ASP A 9 28.98 29.47 2.28
N GLU A 10 28.09 29.94 1.40
CA GLU A 10 26.81 30.51 1.80
C GLU A 10 25.91 29.46 2.47
N THR A 11 25.36 29.81 3.63
CA THR A 11 24.45 28.92 4.37
C THR A 11 23.09 28.87 3.69
N ILE A 12 22.65 27.65 3.34
CA ILE A 12 21.33 27.43 2.76
C ILE A 12 20.24 27.67 3.83
N THR A 13 19.28 28.52 3.51
CA THR A 13 18.14 28.88 4.36
C THR A 13 16.83 28.67 3.57
N GLN A 14 15.71 28.87 4.23
CA GLN A 14 14.39 28.79 3.58
C GLN A 14 14.19 29.84 2.45
N ASN A 15 14.95 30.93 2.48
CA ASN A 15 14.89 32.00 1.49
C ASN A 15 15.94 31.85 0.38
N THR A 16 16.81 30.86 0.44
CA THR A 16 17.84 30.64 -0.58
C THR A 16 17.17 30.30 -1.92
N PRO A 17 17.47 31.03 -3.00
CA PRO A 17 16.92 30.75 -4.31
C PRO A 17 17.27 29.35 -4.79
N TYR A 18 16.35 28.71 -5.49
CA TYR A 18 16.59 27.38 -6.04
C TYR A 18 15.99 27.19 -7.43
N ILE A 19 16.50 26.18 -8.13
CA ILE A 19 16.02 25.70 -9.42
C ILE A 19 15.60 24.24 -9.28
N ILE A 20 14.51 23.86 -9.92
CA ILE A 20 14.10 22.47 -10.10
C ILE A 20 14.59 22.00 -11.46
N ALA A 21 15.41 20.94 -11.46
CA ALA A 21 15.92 20.33 -12.69
C ALA A 21 16.23 18.84 -12.46
N ARG A 22 16.19 18.06 -13.54
CA ARG A 22 16.42 16.61 -13.51
C ARG A 22 17.90 16.26 -13.35
N ASN A 23 18.77 17.12 -13.83
CA ASN A 23 20.21 16.96 -13.81
C ASN A 23 20.93 18.30 -13.71
N GLU A 24 22.23 18.27 -13.44
CA GLU A 24 23.07 19.44 -13.25
C GLU A 24 23.13 20.34 -14.51
N LYS A 25 23.19 19.74 -15.69
CA LYS A 25 23.24 20.50 -16.97
C LYS A 25 21.98 21.33 -17.18
N GLU A 26 20.81 20.75 -16.88
CA GLU A 26 19.53 21.44 -16.95
C GLU A 26 19.43 22.52 -15.85
N ALA A 27 19.91 22.21 -14.65
CA ALA A 27 19.94 23.14 -13.53
C ALA A 27 20.81 24.36 -13.86
N LEU A 28 22.00 24.13 -14.40
CA LEU A 28 22.92 25.18 -14.80
C LEU A 28 22.30 26.11 -15.88
N LYS A 29 21.69 25.51 -16.91
CA LYS A 29 21.00 26.25 -17.95
C LYS A 29 19.91 27.15 -17.38
N ASN A 30 19.01 26.56 -16.60
CA ASN A 30 17.86 27.28 -16.03
C ASN A 30 18.30 28.35 -15.01
N ALA A 31 19.36 28.08 -14.25
CA ALA A 31 19.92 29.05 -13.32
C ALA A 31 20.59 30.22 -14.05
N THR A 32 21.33 29.95 -15.12
CA THR A 32 21.96 31.01 -15.95
C THR A 32 20.92 31.91 -16.58
N GLU A 33 19.84 31.34 -17.10
CA GLU A 33 18.74 32.11 -17.69
C GLU A 33 18.03 33.03 -16.66
N LYS A 34 17.96 32.60 -15.39
CA LYS A 34 17.22 33.33 -14.35
C LYS A 34 18.08 34.26 -13.49
N PHE A 35 19.32 33.90 -13.23
CA PHE A 35 20.20 34.59 -12.27
C PHE A 35 21.50 35.14 -12.88
N GLY A 36 21.73 34.93 -14.18
CA GLY A 36 22.99 35.32 -14.83
C GLY A 36 24.07 34.25 -14.75
N SER A 37 25.35 34.65 -14.82
CA SER A 37 26.48 33.68 -14.91
C SER A 37 27.32 33.53 -13.63
N GLU A 38 27.06 34.35 -12.60
CA GLU A 38 27.85 34.40 -11.38
C GLU A 38 27.08 33.78 -10.20
N PHE A 39 27.17 32.47 -10.05
CA PHE A 39 26.58 31.73 -8.95
C PHE A 39 27.27 30.36 -8.76
N ASN A 40 27.01 29.75 -7.62
CA ASN A 40 27.38 28.36 -7.32
C ASN A 40 26.12 27.52 -7.19
N LEU A 41 26.07 26.36 -7.87
CA LEU A 41 24.96 25.41 -7.74
C LEU A 41 25.29 24.33 -6.71
N VAL A 42 24.42 24.15 -5.75
CA VAL A 42 24.52 23.07 -4.78
C VAL A 42 23.23 22.24 -4.83
N ARG A 43 23.38 20.95 -5.13
CA ARG A 43 22.25 20.02 -5.12
C ARG A 43 21.76 19.80 -3.70
N ASP A 44 20.46 19.84 -3.52
CA ASP A 44 19.84 19.45 -2.26
C ASP A 44 20.18 18.00 -1.92
N LYS A 45 20.63 17.78 -0.68
CA LYS A 45 20.99 16.46 -0.15
C LYS A 45 19.78 15.69 0.35
N ASP A 46 18.70 16.38 0.66
CA ASP A 46 17.48 15.79 1.16
C ASP A 46 16.67 15.15 0.02
N VAL A 47 15.88 14.16 0.36
CA VAL A 47 14.89 13.53 -0.51
C VAL A 47 13.49 13.95 -0.08
N LEU A 48 12.54 13.83 -0.99
CA LEU A 48 11.14 14.10 -0.66
C LEU A 48 10.63 13.09 0.38
N ASP A 49 9.69 13.55 1.21
CA ASP A 49 9.02 12.72 2.19
C ASP A 49 8.38 11.48 1.55
N THR A 50 8.46 10.36 2.24
CA THR A 50 7.88 9.08 1.82
C THR A 50 6.39 9.21 1.47
N TRP A 51 5.64 10.01 2.23
CA TRP A 51 4.22 10.25 1.98
C TRP A 51 3.96 11.06 0.70
N PHE A 52 4.92 11.86 0.25
CA PHE A 52 4.82 12.53 -1.05
C PHE A 52 4.82 11.51 -2.18
N SER A 53 5.81 10.63 -2.21
CA SER A 53 5.90 9.56 -3.21
C SER A 53 4.69 8.62 -3.15
N SER A 54 4.25 8.26 -1.94
CA SER A 54 3.07 7.43 -1.72
C SER A 54 1.78 8.09 -2.20
N GLY A 55 1.70 9.42 -2.11
CA GLY A 55 0.57 10.20 -2.62
C GLY A 55 0.45 10.24 -4.14
N LEU A 56 1.57 10.02 -4.85
CA LEU A 56 1.59 9.95 -6.32
C LEU A 56 1.20 8.56 -6.87
N TRP A 57 1.17 7.55 -6.02
CA TRP A 57 1.04 6.15 -6.41
C TRP A 57 -0.11 5.84 -7.38
N PRO A 58 -1.34 6.36 -7.23
CA PRO A 58 -2.48 5.99 -8.06
C PRO A 58 -2.31 6.30 -9.55
N PHE A 59 -1.45 7.27 -9.88
CA PHE A 59 -1.25 7.74 -11.25
C PHE A 59 0.20 7.63 -11.72
N SER A 60 1.19 7.74 -10.85
CA SER A 60 2.60 7.62 -11.23
C SER A 60 2.97 6.22 -11.72
N THR A 61 2.38 5.17 -11.14
CA THR A 61 2.58 3.77 -11.55
C THR A 61 1.95 3.45 -12.90
N LEU A 62 1.03 4.28 -13.37
CA LEU A 62 0.36 4.16 -14.65
C LEU A 62 1.02 5.00 -15.76
N GLY A 63 2.21 5.54 -15.49
CA GLY A 63 3.01 6.27 -16.47
C GLY A 63 2.90 7.80 -16.43
N TRP A 64 2.09 8.38 -15.51
CA TRP A 64 2.10 9.83 -15.31
C TRP A 64 3.54 10.30 -14.97
N PRO A 65 4.04 11.45 -15.49
CA PRO A 65 3.30 12.56 -16.10
C PRO A 65 2.98 12.42 -17.60
N ASN A 66 3.33 11.29 -18.25
CA ASN A 66 2.90 11.06 -19.63
C ASN A 66 1.41 10.68 -19.65
N VAL A 67 0.56 11.67 -19.88
CA VAL A 67 -0.90 11.50 -19.94
C VAL A 67 -1.36 10.69 -21.17
N ASP A 68 -0.48 10.49 -22.15
CA ASP A 68 -0.75 9.68 -23.34
C ASP A 68 -0.46 8.20 -23.14
N ASN A 69 0.13 7.81 -22.01
CA ASN A 69 0.34 6.42 -21.69
C ASN A 69 -0.98 5.63 -21.70
N GLU A 70 -0.97 4.45 -22.32
CA GLU A 70 -2.17 3.61 -22.49
C GLU A 70 -2.73 3.13 -21.14
N ASP A 71 -1.85 2.75 -20.20
CA ASP A 71 -2.27 2.31 -18.87
C ASP A 71 -2.92 3.45 -18.09
N PHE A 72 -2.36 4.67 -18.19
CA PHE A 72 -2.95 5.85 -17.57
C PHE A 72 -4.34 6.16 -18.13
N LYS A 73 -4.51 6.13 -19.44
CA LYS A 73 -5.82 6.37 -20.10
C LYS A 73 -6.85 5.30 -19.73
N LYS A 74 -6.41 4.06 -19.59
CA LYS A 74 -7.30 2.91 -19.36
C LYS A 74 -7.68 2.72 -17.89
N TRP A 75 -6.74 2.94 -16.97
CA TRP A 75 -6.88 2.52 -15.58
C TRP A 75 -7.00 3.68 -14.59
N TYR A 76 -6.81 4.92 -15.04
CA TYR A 76 -6.97 6.09 -14.18
C TYR A 76 -8.20 6.91 -14.58
N PRO A 77 -9.10 7.29 -13.64
CA PRO A 77 -9.11 6.96 -12.20
C PRO A 77 -9.31 5.48 -11.89
N ASN A 78 -8.77 5.03 -10.76
CA ASN A 78 -8.95 3.67 -10.28
C ASN A 78 -10.37 3.45 -9.74
N SER A 79 -10.87 2.23 -9.79
CA SER A 79 -12.22 1.92 -9.29
C SER A 79 -12.26 1.89 -7.76
N VAL A 80 -11.38 1.15 -7.12
CA VAL A 80 -11.41 0.91 -5.67
C VAL A 80 -10.02 1.02 -5.07
N LEU A 81 -9.90 1.74 -3.96
CA LEU A 81 -8.76 1.68 -3.05
C LEU A 81 -9.12 0.84 -1.82
N VAL A 82 -8.26 -0.10 -1.47
CA VAL A 82 -8.39 -0.86 -0.21
C VAL A 82 -7.30 -0.41 0.75
N THR A 83 -7.67 0.01 1.96
CA THR A 83 -6.74 0.57 2.94
C THR A 83 -7.17 0.32 4.39
N GLY A 84 -6.20 0.40 5.31
CA GLY A 84 -6.50 0.49 6.75
C GLY A 84 -6.97 1.89 7.14
N PHE A 85 -7.79 1.97 8.18
CA PHE A 85 -8.31 3.26 8.67
C PHE A 85 -7.20 4.16 9.23
N ASP A 86 -6.10 3.59 9.71
CA ASP A 86 -5.01 4.32 10.37
C ASP A 86 -4.19 5.21 9.43
N ILE A 87 -4.27 4.98 8.13
CA ILE A 87 -3.58 5.79 7.12
C ILE A 87 -4.52 6.57 6.19
N ILE A 88 -5.80 6.69 6.54
CA ILE A 88 -6.74 7.50 5.75
C ILE A 88 -6.21 8.93 5.59
N PHE A 89 -5.79 9.56 6.69
CA PHE A 89 -5.33 10.94 6.66
C PHE A 89 -3.97 11.09 5.96
N PHE A 90 -3.04 10.18 6.24
CA PHE A 90 -1.68 10.28 5.70
C PHE A 90 -1.57 9.82 4.25
N TRP A 91 -2.40 8.91 3.82
CA TRP A 91 -2.31 8.31 2.50
C TRP A 91 -3.49 8.65 1.60
N VAL A 92 -4.73 8.31 1.99
CA VAL A 92 -5.92 8.51 1.15
C VAL A 92 -6.15 9.98 0.85
N ALA A 93 -6.13 10.84 1.89
CA ALA A 93 -6.32 12.28 1.72
C ALA A 93 -5.23 12.89 0.83
N ARG A 94 -3.96 12.48 1.01
CA ARG A 94 -2.86 12.97 0.18
C ARG A 94 -2.99 12.53 -1.28
N MET A 95 -3.33 11.25 -1.54
CA MET A 95 -3.59 10.78 -2.90
C MET A 95 -4.73 11.55 -3.56
N THR A 96 -5.81 11.81 -2.83
CA THR A 96 -6.96 12.57 -3.34
C THR A 96 -6.58 14.02 -3.67
N MET A 97 -5.86 14.69 -2.77
CA MET A 97 -5.39 16.05 -3.01
C MET A 97 -4.43 16.14 -4.20
N MET A 98 -3.42 15.27 -4.23
CA MET A 98 -2.43 15.23 -5.31
C MET A 98 -3.05 14.83 -6.65
N GLY A 99 -3.92 13.82 -6.66
CA GLY A 99 -4.66 13.41 -7.84
C GLY A 99 -5.46 14.57 -8.44
N ASN A 100 -6.21 15.29 -7.60
CA ASN A 100 -6.97 16.44 -8.04
C ASN A 100 -6.06 17.56 -8.59
N VAL A 101 -4.96 17.88 -7.89
CA VAL A 101 -4.04 18.95 -8.32
C VAL A 101 -3.31 18.59 -9.62
N PHE A 102 -2.79 17.36 -9.74
CA PHE A 102 -1.92 17.00 -10.86
C PHE A 102 -2.67 16.47 -12.08
N THR A 103 -3.88 15.93 -11.89
CA THR A 103 -4.62 15.27 -12.98
C THR A 103 -6.03 15.84 -13.17
N SER A 104 -6.46 16.78 -12.30
CA SER A 104 -7.82 17.33 -12.26
C SER A 104 -8.91 16.25 -12.08
N LYS A 105 -8.55 15.12 -11.49
CA LYS A 105 -9.46 13.99 -11.25
C LYS A 105 -9.26 13.43 -9.84
N ILE A 106 -10.36 12.94 -9.23
CA ILE A 106 -10.29 12.16 -8.00
C ILE A 106 -9.77 10.75 -8.36
N PRO A 107 -8.74 10.25 -7.67
CA PRO A 107 -8.04 9.04 -8.08
C PRO A 107 -8.80 7.73 -7.88
N PHE A 108 -9.84 7.70 -7.03
CA PHE A 108 -10.63 6.51 -6.70
C PHE A 108 -12.11 6.83 -6.72
N GLN A 109 -12.90 5.87 -7.19
CA GLN A 109 -14.35 5.94 -7.09
C GLN A 109 -14.83 5.56 -5.69
N ASP A 110 -14.27 4.46 -5.16
CA ASP A 110 -14.59 3.92 -3.84
C ASP A 110 -13.33 3.73 -3.00
N VAL A 111 -13.47 3.90 -1.68
CA VAL A 111 -12.41 3.59 -0.70
C VAL A 111 -12.96 2.55 0.27
N TYR A 112 -12.46 1.33 0.19
CA TYR A 112 -12.80 0.25 1.10
C TYR A 112 -11.84 0.24 2.28
N ILE A 113 -12.36 0.47 3.48
CA ILE A 113 -11.58 0.57 4.71
C ILE A 113 -11.72 -0.72 5.51
N HIS A 114 -10.61 -1.39 5.76
CA HIS A 114 -10.56 -2.62 6.57
C HIS A 114 -9.97 -2.38 7.96
N GLY A 115 -10.30 -3.26 8.91
CA GLY A 115 -9.68 -3.31 10.22
C GLY A 115 -8.22 -3.78 10.17
N LEU A 116 -7.50 -3.56 11.26
CA LEU A 116 -6.11 -4.01 11.42
C LEU A 116 -6.03 -5.37 12.11
N VAL A 117 -5.03 -6.14 11.77
CA VAL A 117 -4.68 -7.34 12.54
C VAL A 117 -3.86 -6.91 13.76
N ARG A 118 -4.35 -7.26 14.94
CA ARG A 118 -3.73 -6.98 16.24
C ARG A 118 -3.11 -8.24 16.83
N ASP A 119 -2.18 -8.07 17.73
CA ASP A 119 -1.54 -9.19 18.43
C ASP A 119 -2.51 -9.88 19.41
N GLU A 120 -2.02 -10.93 20.06
CA GLU A 120 -2.76 -11.72 21.04
C GLU A 120 -3.26 -10.92 22.24
N ASN A 121 -2.65 -9.77 22.52
CA ASN A 121 -3.03 -8.83 23.58
C ASN A 121 -3.89 -7.66 23.07
N ASN A 122 -4.38 -7.75 21.82
CA ASN A 122 -5.16 -6.71 21.16
C ASN A 122 -4.39 -5.40 20.95
N LYS A 123 -3.05 -5.45 20.88
CA LYS A 123 -2.21 -4.29 20.59
C LYS A 123 -1.90 -4.19 19.10
N LYS A 124 -1.78 -2.95 18.59
CA LYS A 124 -1.33 -2.72 17.22
C LYS A 124 0.07 -3.30 17.04
N MET A 125 0.26 -4.11 15.98
CA MET A 125 1.57 -4.65 15.64
C MET A 125 2.47 -3.55 15.08
N SER A 126 3.73 -3.50 15.53
CA SER A 126 4.75 -2.60 14.97
C SER A 126 6.13 -3.22 15.03
N LYS A 127 7.02 -2.77 14.14
CA LYS A 127 8.42 -3.21 14.15
C LYS A 127 9.14 -2.82 15.44
N SER A 128 8.86 -1.63 15.96
CA SER A 128 9.46 -1.11 17.20
C SER A 128 8.99 -1.86 18.45
N ALA A 129 7.75 -2.34 18.47
CA ALA A 129 7.23 -3.14 19.59
C ALA A 129 7.66 -4.63 19.51
N GLY A 130 8.17 -5.10 18.39
CA GLY A 130 8.59 -6.49 18.19
C GLY A 130 7.46 -7.51 18.32
N ASN A 131 6.20 -7.05 18.26
CA ASN A 131 5.02 -7.89 18.47
C ASN A 131 4.38 -8.38 17.15
N GLY A 132 5.05 -8.20 16.02
CA GLY A 132 4.61 -8.73 14.73
C GLY A 132 4.51 -10.26 14.76
N ILE A 133 3.51 -10.78 14.06
CA ILE A 133 3.34 -12.22 13.82
C ILE A 133 3.71 -12.46 12.37
N ASP A 134 4.71 -13.30 12.12
CA ASP A 134 5.12 -13.64 10.77
C ASP A 134 4.06 -14.57 10.13
N PRO A 135 3.37 -14.14 9.07
CA PRO A 135 2.36 -14.96 8.42
C PRO A 135 2.93 -16.24 7.82
N LEU A 136 4.21 -16.26 7.43
CA LEU A 136 4.84 -17.46 6.85
C LEU A 136 4.93 -18.60 7.88
N LEU A 137 5.12 -18.29 9.16
CA LEU A 137 5.09 -19.32 10.20
C LEU A 137 3.72 -20.01 10.30
N LEU A 138 2.65 -19.24 10.21
CA LEU A 138 1.29 -19.77 10.23
C LEU A 138 0.96 -20.53 8.94
N ILE A 139 1.40 -20.03 7.79
CA ILE A 139 1.24 -20.71 6.51
C ILE A 139 1.97 -22.08 6.52
N ASN A 140 3.19 -22.12 7.02
CA ASN A 140 3.95 -23.36 7.10
C ASN A 140 3.30 -24.39 8.04
N ASN A 141 2.67 -23.93 9.13
CA ASN A 141 2.03 -24.83 10.11
C ASN A 141 0.64 -25.30 9.67
N TYR A 142 -0.14 -24.45 9.01
CA TYR A 142 -1.57 -24.69 8.79
C TYR A 142 -2.00 -24.62 7.31
N GLY A 143 -1.15 -24.14 6.43
CA GLY A 143 -1.48 -23.86 5.02
C GLY A 143 -2.01 -22.46 4.79
N SER A 144 -1.84 -21.95 3.57
CA SER A 144 -2.25 -20.61 3.15
C SER A 144 -3.77 -20.43 3.21
N ASP A 145 -4.53 -21.46 2.83
CA ASP A 145 -6.00 -21.43 2.83
C ASP A 145 -6.55 -21.22 4.24
N ALA A 146 -5.96 -21.89 5.23
CA ALA A 146 -6.37 -21.78 6.63
C ALA A 146 -6.18 -20.37 7.17
N LEU A 147 -5.01 -19.75 6.91
CA LEU A 147 -4.73 -18.39 7.35
C LEU A 147 -5.64 -17.38 6.64
N ARG A 148 -5.78 -17.48 5.32
CA ARG A 148 -6.64 -16.58 4.53
C ARG A 148 -8.10 -16.67 4.96
N PHE A 149 -8.61 -17.89 5.13
CA PHE A 149 -9.98 -18.11 5.59
C PHE A 149 -10.20 -17.57 7.01
N ALA A 150 -9.24 -17.79 7.93
CA ALA A 150 -9.30 -17.24 9.27
C ALA A 150 -9.44 -15.72 9.26
N LEU A 151 -8.57 -15.01 8.52
CA LEU A 151 -8.59 -13.56 8.43
C LEU A 151 -9.90 -13.04 7.82
N VAL A 152 -10.35 -13.64 6.70
CA VAL A 152 -11.60 -13.21 6.04
C VAL A 152 -12.81 -13.44 6.93
N ARG A 153 -12.87 -14.56 7.64
CA ARG A 153 -13.97 -14.87 8.56
C ARG A 153 -14.07 -13.87 9.72
N GLU A 154 -12.92 -13.47 10.28
CA GLU A 154 -12.89 -12.50 11.38
C GLU A 154 -13.20 -11.07 10.93
N VAL A 155 -12.98 -10.74 9.64
CA VAL A 155 -13.36 -9.44 9.03
C VAL A 155 -14.85 -9.36 8.70
N ALA A 156 -15.59 -10.46 8.73
CA ALA A 156 -17.01 -10.51 8.37
C ALA A 156 -17.92 -9.73 9.35
N GLY A 157 -17.69 -8.44 9.41
CA GLY A 157 -18.40 -7.44 10.19
C GLY A 157 -17.64 -6.11 10.02
N ALA A 158 -18.27 -5.13 9.41
CA ALA A 158 -17.62 -3.90 8.94
C ALA A 158 -16.66 -3.26 9.94
N GLY A 159 -15.39 -3.13 9.53
CA GLY A 159 -14.44 -2.20 10.12
C GLY A 159 -13.87 -2.55 11.49
N GLN A 160 -14.05 -3.76 11.99
CA GLN A 160 -13.46 -4.17 13.27
C GLN A 160 -12.03 -4.68 13.10
N ASP A 161 -11.17 -4.35 14.06
CA ASP A 161 -9.84 -4.92 14.14
C ASP A 161 -9.92 -6.42 14.48
N ILE A 162 -9.01 -7.19 13.90
CA ILE A 162 -8.90 -8.63 14.11
C ILE A 162 -7.87 -8.87 15.20
N ARG A 163 -8.28 -9.44 16.31
CA ARG A 163 -7.32 -9.98 17.28
C ARG A 163 -6.90 -11.38 16.87
N LEU A 164 -5.65 -11.56 16.45
CA LEU A 164 -5.11 -12.86 16.14
C LEU A 164 -4.58 -13.52 17.41
N ASP A 165 -5.19 -14.62 17.82
CA ASP A 165 -4.69 -15.46 18.90
C ASP A 165 -3.39 -16.14 18.47
N TYR A 166 -2.28 -15.82 19.11
CA TYR A 166 -0.99 -16.38 18.76
C TYR A 166 -0.19 -16.77 19.99
N ASP A 167 0.08 -18.07 20.12
CA ASP A 167 1.01 -18.57 21.13
C ASP A 167 2.45 -18.41 20.64
N ARG A 168 3.16 -17.44 21.19
CA ARG A 168 4.54 -17.11 20.78
C ARG A 168 5.55 -18.21 21.10
N LYS A 169 5.30 -19.01 22.14
CA LYS A 169 6.18 -20.09 22.56
C LYS A 169 6.09 -21.27 21.59
N ASN A 170 4.86 -21.67 21.27
CA ASN A 170 4.59 -22.81 20.39
C ASN A 170 4.44 -22.41 18.91
N LYS A 171 4.38 -21.12 18.60
CA LYS A 171 4.15 -20.55 17.26
C LYS A 171 2.85 -21.08 16.62
N THR A 172 1.78 -21.16 17.41
CA THR A 172 0.49 -21.70 17.02
C THR A 172 -0.63 -20.68 17.17
N SER A 173 -1.76 -20.91 16.47
CA SER A 173 -2.99 -20.11 16.55
C SER A 173 -4.19 -21.03 16.50
N SER A 174 -5.05 -21.00 17.51
CA SER A 174 -6.26 -21.82 17.57
C SER A 174 -7.28 -21.40 16.52
N THR A 175 -7.37 -20.11 16.21
CA THR A 175 -8.27 -19.57 15.16
C THR A 175 -7.87 -20.09 13.78
N VAL A 176 -6.56 -20.09 13.46
CA VAL A 176 -6.05 -20.60 12.17
C VAL A 176 -6.18 -22.12 12.11
N GLU A 177 -5.95 -22.82 13.21
CA GLU A 177 -6.14 -24.27 13.28
C GLU A 177 -7.60 -24.68 13.06
N ALA A 178 -8.54 -24.00 13.70
CA ALA A 178 -9.97 -24.23 13.48
C ALA A 178 -10.36 -23.99 12.01
N SER A 179 -9.77 -23.00 11.38
CA SER A 179 -9.98 -22.69 9.96
C SER A 179 -9.43 -23.78 9.04
N ARG A 180 -8.25 -24.34 9.35
CA ARG A 180 -7.72 -25.53 8.65
C ARG A 180 -8.67 -26.72 8.78
N ASN A 181 -9.14 -26.97 9.99
CA ASN A 181 -10.06 -28.09 10.24
C ASN A 181 -11.39 -27.92 9.49
N PHE A 182 -11.89 -26.68 9.37
CA PHE A 182 -13.06 -26.37 8.55
C PHE A 182 -12.79 -26.62 7.07
N ALA A 183 -11.66 -26.16 6.53
CA ALA A 183 -11.29 -26.40 5.12
C ALA A 183 -11.19 -27.91 4.83
N ASN A 184 -10.57 -28.69 5.72
CA ASN A 184 -10.51 -30.14 5.60
C ASN A 184 -11.89 -30.80 5.66
N LYS A 185 -12.79 -30.32 6.52
CA LYS A 185 -14.18 -30.80 6.59
C LYS A 185 -14.90 -30.55 5.25
N LEU A 186 -14.78 -29.36 4.71
CA LEU A 186 -15.37 -29.01 3.41
C LEU A 186 -14.84 -29.90 2.28
N TRP A 187 -13.51 -30.06 2.23
CA TRP A 187 -12.86 -30.93 1.26
C TRP A 187 -13.37 -32.38 1.33
N ASN A 188 -13.39 -32.96 2.52
CA ASN A 188 -13.85 -34.33 2.71
C ASN A 188 -15.33 -34.51 2.41
N ALA A 189 -16.19 -33.55 2.77
CA ALA A 189 -17.60 -33.58 2.42
C ALA A 189 -17.80 -33.53 0.89
N THR A 190 -17.09 -32.63 0.20
CA THR A 190 -17.14 -32.56 -1.27
C THR A 190 -16.64 -33.85 -1.93
N LYS A 191 -15.52 -34.39 -1.44
CA LYS A 191 -15.00 -35.65 -1.93
C LYS A 191 -16.01 -36.80 -1.74
N PHE A 192 -16.66 -36.88 -0.59
CA PHE A 192 -17.69 -37.86 -0.33
C PHE A 192 -18.87 -37.74 -1.31
N VAL A 193 -19.36 -36.54 -1.54
CA VAL A 193 -20.42 -36.29 -2.54
C VAL A 193 -20.00 -36.74 -3.93
N LEU A 194 -18.81 -36.33 -4.38
CA LEU A 194 -18.30 -36.67 -5.71
C LEU A 194 -18.12 -38.20 -5.89
N MET A 195 -17.77 -38.91 -4.83
CA MET A 195 -17.62 -40.39 -4.89
C MET A 195 -18.96 -41.11 -4.94
N ASN A 196 -20.04 -40.50 -4.47
CA ASN A 196 -21.36 -41.13 -4.37
C ASN A 196 -22.39 -40.58 -5.38
N CYS A 197 -22.08 -39.48 -6.05
CA CYS A 197 -22.94 -38.94 -7.11
C CYS A 197 -22.40 -39.35 -8.49
N SER A 198 -23.18 -40.09 -9.25
CA SER A 198 -22.87 -40.30 -10.67
C SER A 198 -23.13 -39.02 -11.47
N SER A 199 -22.30 -38.73 -12.47
CA SER A 199 -22.34 -37.52 -13.29
C SER A 199 -23.69 -37.27 -14.00
N SER A 200 -24.57 -38.27 -14.06
CA SER A 200 -25.93 -38.21 -14.63
C SER A 200 -27.00 -37.67 -13.68
N GLN A 201 -26.69 -37.38 -12.41
CA GLN A 201 -27.66 -36.97 -11.40
C GLN A 201 -27.55 -35.50 -10.97
N VAL A 202 -26.57 -34.74 -11.49
CA VAL A 202 -26.38 -33.33 -11.14
C VAL A 202 -26.93 -32.44 -12.25
N GLU A 203 -28.26 -32.35 -12.38
CA GLU A 203 -28.88 -31.23 -13.04
C GLU A 203 -28.89 -30.03 -12.08
N LEU A 204 -27.98 -29.08 -12.30
CA LEU A 204 -28.05 -27.77 -11.66
C LEU A 204 -29.32 -27.06 -12.20
N LYS A 205 -30.40 -27.08 -11.43
CA LYS A 205 -31.52 -26.15 -11.69
C LYS A 205 -30.96 -24.73 -11.60
N LYS A 206 -31.01 -24.04 -12.74
CA LYS A 206 -30.71 -22.60 -12.86
C LYS A 206 -31.74 -21.77 -12.10
#